data_0438613300ab8e85d2d2d72cc384d956
#
_entry.id   0438613300ab8e85d2d2d72cc384d956
#
_cell.length_a   1.000
_cell.length_b   1.000
_cell.length_c   1.000
_cell.angle_alpha   90.00
_cell.angle_beta   90.00
_cell.angle_gamma   90.00
#
_symmetry.space_group_name_H-M   'P 1'
#
loop_
_entity.id
_entity.type
_entity.pdbx_description
1 polymer ?
#
loop_
_entity_poly.entity_id
_entity_poly.type
_entity_poly.pdbx_seq_one_letter_code
_entity_poly.pdbx_strand_id
1 'polypeptide(L)'
;MLPWSIAHIDLRKSKCFPLLNGNPVSGIRINLSGREPNGLIHPGAELNDFCDGLTKDLLNIVDYDSGKPMVKKVKKGFELYRGECADHLPDLLVEWNDERILGSLGVGDVKNSRLRMASEKIGIVEGVNTYCRTGDHRPEGFFIAVGPGINAGHMDRIISIMDFAPTFTNLFGVEMPDADGHPIIEILEMVRRFKERGSQ
;
A
#
# COMPACT_ATOMS: atom_id res chain seq x y z
N MET A 1 12.66 4.24 -19.98
CA MET A 1 12.79 2.74 -20.02
C MET A 1 11.58 2.19 -19.27
N LEU A 2 10.71 1.41 -19.94
CA LEU A 2 9.53 0.83 -19.29
C LEU A 2 9.95 -0.19 -18.23
N PRO A 3 9.29 -0.26 -17.07
CA PRO A 3 9.56 -1.28 -16.07
C PRO A 3 9.41 -2.70 -16.66
N TRP A 4 10.20 -3.64 -16.21
CA TRP A 4 10.20 -5.03 -16.67
C TRP A 4 8.80 -5.68 -16.65
N SER A 5 7.97 -5.29 -15.68
CA SER A 5 6.60 -5.79 -15.51
C SER A 5 5.63 -5.45 -16.64
N ILE A 6 5.94 -4.43 -17.44
CA ILE A 6 5.11 -4.01 -18.57
C ILE A 6 5.79 -4.22 -19.94
N ALA A 7 7.01 -4.77 -19.94
CA ALA A 7 7.78 -4.97 -21.16
C ALA A 7 7.11 -5.88 -22.22
N HIS A 8 6.12 -6.68 -21.80
CA HIS A 8 5.37 -7.60 -22.70
C HIS A 8 3.94 -7.14 -22.98
N ILE A 9 3.55 -5.94 -22.50
CA ILE A 9 2.20 -5.40 -22.69
C ILE A 9 2.17 -4.54 -23.95
N ASP A 10 1.31 -4.89 -24.91
CA ASP A 10 1.02 -4.00 -26.04
C ASP A 10 0.11 -2.85 -25.60
N LEU A 11 0.71 -1.71 -25.26
CA LEU A 11 -0.01 -0.53 -24.79
C LEU A 11 -1.01 0.04 -25.81
N ARG A 12 -0.89 -0.32 -27.10
CA ARG A 12 -1.86 0.08 -28.13
C ARG A 12 -3.15 -0.73 -28.07
N LYS A 13 -3.15 -1.86 -27.37
CA LYS A 13 -4.29 -2.76 -27.22
C LYS A 13 -4.77 -2.92 -25.78
N SER A 14 -3.95 -2.51 -24.83
CA SER A 14 -4.24 -2.70 -23.40
C SER A 14 -4.90 -1.45 -22.82
N LYS A 15 -6.09 -1.60 -22.31
CA LYS A 15 -6.85 -0.52 -21.65
C LYS A 15 -6.28 -0.11 -20.30
N CYS A 16 -5.49 -0.98 -19.68
CA CYS A 16 -4.78 -0.72 -18.43
C CYS A 16 -3.50 -1.53 -18.34
N PHE A 17 -2.62 -1.17 -17.41
CA PHE A 17 -1.36 -1.87 -17.17
C PHE A 17 -0.96 -1.74 -15.70
N PRO A 18 -0.19 -2.72 -15.16
CA PRO A 18 0.29 -2.66 -13.79
C PRO A 18 1.31 -1.54 -13.63
N LEU A 19 1.22 -0.83 -12.52
CA LEU A 19 2.23 0.09 -12.05
C LEU A 19 2.91 -0.54 -10.85
N LEU A 20 4.25 -0.61 -10.88
CA LEU A 20 5.00 -1.15 -9.75
C LEU A 20 4.77 -0.26 -8.53
N ASN A 21 4.18 -0.85 -7.52
CA ASN A 21 4.02 -0.26 -6.21
C ASN A 21 4.51 -1.26 -5.16
N GLY A 22 4.89 -0.77 -3.99
CA GLY A 22 5.36 -1.66 -2.92
C GLY A 22 4.23 -2.57 -2.40
N ASN A 23 4.59 -3.80 -1.99
CA ASN A 23 3.67 -4.64 -1.24
C ASN A 23 3.23 -3.93 0.06
N PRO A 24 2.02 -4.14 0.55
CA PRO A 24 0.96 -5.07 0.13
C PRO A 24 -0.04 -4.48 -0.88
N VAL A 25 0.25 -3.35 -1.49
CA VAL A 25 -0.66 -2.65 -2.41
C VAL A 25 -0.06 -2.64 -3.81
N SER A 26 -0.82 -3.05 -4.80
CA SER A 26 -0.45 -2.96 -6.21
C SER A 26 -1.15 -1.78 -6.89
N GLY A 27 -0.50 -1.16 -7.85
CA GLY A 27 -1.07 -0.09 -8.67
C GLY A 27 -1.52 -0.58 -10.03
N ILE A 28 -2.64 -0.05 -10.52
CA ILE A 28 -3.07 -0.20 -11.92
C ILE A 28 -3.23 1.19 -12.50
N ARG A 29 -2.63 1.39 -13.68
CA ARG A 29 -2.75 2.60 -14.46
C ARG A 29 -3.66 2.37 -15.64
N ILE A 30 -4.62 3.24 -15.83
CA ILE A 30 -5.53 3.21 -16.97
C ILE A 30 -4.84 3.87 -18.17
N ASN A 31 -4.97 3.28 -19.32
CA ASN A 31 -4.46 3.83 -20.57
C ASN A 31 -5.36 4.96 -21.06
N LEU A 32 -5.22 6.13 -20.41
CA LEU A 32 -6.13 7.26 -20.50
C LEU A 32 -5.75 8.17 -21.67
N SER A 33 -6.73 8.50 -22.49
CA SER A 33 -6.60 9.47 -23.59
C SER A 33 -6.27 10.86 -23.05
N GLY A 34 -5.29 11.51 -23.67
CA GLY A 34 -4.79 12.81 -23.24
C GLY A 34 -3.69 12.75 -22.19
N ARG A 35 -3.53 11.62 -21.48
CA ARG A 35 -2.46 11.39 -20.51
C ARG A 35 -1.41 10.39 -21.03
N GLU A 36 -1.86 9.27 -21.55
CA GLU A 36 -0.97 8.26 -22.11
C GLU A 36 -0.81 8.42 -23.64
N PRO A 37 0.37 8.11 -24.21
CA PRO A 37 0.61 8.31 -25.67
C PRO A 37 -0.35 7.54 -26.57
N ASN A 38 -0.87 6.41 -26.11
CA ASN A 38 -1.81 5.56 -26.86
C ASN A 38 -3.09 5.35 -26.03
N GLY A 39 -3.60 6.39 -25.40
CA GLY A 39 -4.76 6.33 -24.54
C GLY A 39 -6.00 5.77 -25.23
N LEU A 40 -6.61 4.73 -24.63
CA LEU A 40 -7.76 4.00 -25.17
C LEU A 40 -9.06 4.28 -24.41
N ILE A 41 -8.96 4.82 -23.20
CA ILE A 41 -10.11 5.16 -22.35
C ILE A 41 -10.22 6.68 -22.27
N HIS A 42 -11.40 7.23 -22.50
CA HIS A 42 -11.62 8.67 -22.38
C HIS A 42 -11.91 9.08 -20.94
N PRO A 43 -11.45 10.29 -20.53
CA PRO A 43 -11.80 10.84 -19.22
C PRO A 43 -13.31 11.00 -19.02
N GLY A 44 -13.78 10.94 -17.77
CA GLY A 44 -15.17 11.11 -17.42
C GLY A 44 -15.92 9.79 -17.23
N ALA A 45 -17.10 9.64 -17.82
CA ALA A 45 -17.95 8.49 -17.61
C ALA A 45 -17.29 7.16 -17.99
N GLU A 46 -16.63 7.11 -19.16
CA GLU A 46 -15.96 5.89 -19.63
C GLU A 46 -14.86 5.43 -18.66
N LEU A 47 -14.06 6.36 -18.11
CA LEU A 47 -13.07 6.04 -17.10
C LEU A 47 -13.71 5.46 -15.85
N ASN A 48 -14.78 6.07 -15.36
CA ASN A 48 -15.47 5.61 -14.17
C ASN A 48 -16.07 4.21 -14.36
N ASP A 49 -16.79 4.00 -15.47
CA ASP A 49 -17.40 2.71 -15.80
C ASP A 49 -16.35 1.61 -15.95
N PHE A 50 -15.22 1.93 -16.61
CA PHE A 50 -14.11 0.99 -16.75
C PHE A 50 -13.49 0.63 -15.40
N CYS A 51 -13.22 1.63 -14.54
CA CYS A 51 -12.68 1.42 -13.20
C CYS A 51 -13.62 0.59 -12.33
N ASP A 52 -14.94 0.83 -12.41
CA ASP A 52 -15.93 0.08 -11.63
C ASP A 52 -16.04 -1.37 -12.11
N GLY A 53 -16.05 -1.59 -13.42
CA GLY A 53 -16.01 -2.92 -14.01
C GLY A 53 -14.75 -3.69 -13.62
N LEU A 54 -13.58 -3.06 -13.75
CA LEU A 54 -12.30 -3.68 -13.39
C LEU A 54 -12.21 -3.97 -11.88
N THR A 55 -12.71 -3.06 -11.04
CA THR A 55 -12.79 -3.27 -9.60
C THR A 55 -13.61 -4.51 -9.27
N LYS A 56 -14.78 -4.68 -9.90
CA LYS A 56 -15.63 -5.87 -9.73
C LYS A 56 -14.89 -7.15 -10.16
N ASP A 57 -14.22 -7.11 -11.31
CA ASP A 57 -13.45 -8.25 -11.81
C ASP A 57 -12.32 -8.65 -10.85
N LEU A 58 -11.58 -7.68 -10.32
CA LEU A 58 -10.49 -7.89 -9.36
C LEU A 58 -10.98 -8.50 -8.04
N LEU A 59 -12.09 -7.99 -7.49
CA LEU A 59 -12.68 -8.48 -6.25
C LEU A 59 -13.22 -9.92 -6.37
N ASN A 60 -13.49 -10.39 -7.58
CA ASN A 60 -13.94 -11.76 -7.86
C ASN A 60 -12.80 -12.77 -8.04
N ILE A 61 -11.54 -12.31 -7.93
CA ILE A 61 -10.39 -13.22 -8.02
C ILE A 61 -10.22 -13.97 -6.70
N VAL A 62 -10.19 -15.30 -6.79
CA VAL A 62 -9.97 -16.18 -5.65
C VAL A 62 -8.68 -17.00 -5.82
N ASP A 63 -8.09 -17.36 -4.71
CA ASP A 63 -7.08 -18.44 -4.66
C ASP A 63 -7.77 -19.74 -5.04
N TYR A 64 -7.30 -20.39 -6.09
CA TYR A 64 -7.96 -21.57 -6.65
C TYR A 64 -7.98 -22.75 -5.67
N ASP A 65 -6.96 -22.87 -4.84
CA ASP A 65 -6.83 -24.01 -3.92
C ASP A 65 -7.67 -23.86 -2.66
N SER A 66 -7.80 -22.66 -2.14
CA SER A 66 -8.53 -22.39 -0.90
C SER A 66 -9.92 -21.78 -1.12
N GLY A 67 -10.22 -21.28 -2.32
CA GLY A 67 -11.44 -20.52 -2.62
C GLY A 67 -11.52 -19.16 -1.94
N LYS A 68 -10.48 -18.72 -1.24
CA LYS A 68 -10.48 -17.44 -0.52
C LYS A 68 -10.26 -16.27 -1.49
N PRO A 69 -10.91 -15.11 -1.23
CA PRO A 69 -10.64 -13.90 -2.00
C PRO A 69 -9.17 -13.49 -1.95
N MET A 70 -8.58 -13.17 -3.10
CA MET A 70 -7.19 -12.70 -3.17
C MET A 70 -7.09 -11.19 -2.97
N VAL A 71 -8.11 -10.44 -3.40
CA VAL A 71 -8.16 -8.99 -3.27
C VAL A 71 -9.05 -8.62 -2.10
N LYS A 72 -8.51 -7.82 -1.18
CA LYS A 72 -9.22 -7.31 0.00
C LYS A 72 -10.04 -6.08 -0.34
N LYS A 73 -9.46 -5.17 -1.09
CA LYS A 73 -10.07 -3.89 -1.45
C LYS A 73 -9.43 -3.29 -2.69
N VAL A 74 -10.22 -2.55 -3.45
CA VAL A 74 -9.74 -1.69 -4.54
C VAL A 74 -10.20 -0.26 -4.27
N LYS A 75 -9.30 0.69 -4.42
CA LYS A 75 -9.55 2.13 -4.23
C LYS A 75 -9.20 2.87 -5.50
N LYS A 76 -10.01 3.85 -5.87
CA LYS A 76 -9.70 4.76 -6.99
C LYS A 76 -8.75 5.84 -6.51
N GLY A 77 -7.56 5.95 -7.14
CA GLY A 77 -6.52 6.90 -6.75
C GLY A 77 -6.99 8.36 -6.86
N PHE A 78 -7.74 8.69 -7.91
CA PHE A 78 -8.27 10.03 -8.14
C PHE A 78 -9.35 10.48 -7.15
N GLU A 79 -9.93 9.56 -6.37
CA GLU A 79 -10.82 9.88 -5.25
C GLU A 79 -10.04 10.17 -3.95
N LEU A 80 -8.84 9.60 -3.83
CA LEU A 80 -8.01 9.68 -2.61
C LEU A 80 -7.01 10.82 -2.65
N TYR A 81 -6.42 11.07 -3.82
CA TYR A 81 -5.30 11.99 -3.97
C TYR A 81 -5.66 13.13 -4.90
N ARG A 82 -5.20 14.33 -4.55
CA ARG A 82 -5.38 15.55 -5.33
C ARG A 82 -4.06 16.32 -5.38
N GLY A 83 -3.90 17.21 -6.34
CA GLY A 83 -2.72 18.05 -6.52
C GLY A 83 -2.01 17.78 -7.84
N GLU A 84 -0.98 18.55 -8.12
CA GLU A 84 -0.27 18.58 -9.41
C GLU A 84 0.38 17.24 -9.78
N CYS A 85 0.76 16.43 -8.79
CA CYS A 85 1.36 15.12 -9.02
C CYS A 85 0.35 13.96 -9.03
N ALA A 86 -0.94 14.20 -8.88
CA ALA A 86 -1.96 13.14 -8.82
C ALA A 86 -1.97 12.28 -10.10
N ASP A 87 -1.70 12.87 -11.24
CA ASP A 87 -1.62 12.18 -12.54
C ASP A 87 -0.46 11.18 -12.66
N HIS A 88 0.51 11.21 -11.75
CA HIS A 88 1.61 10.25 -11.70
C HIS A 88 1.27 9.01 -10.87
N LEU A 89 0.21 9.07 -10.08
CA LEU A 89 -0.23 7.98 -9.22
C LEU A 89 -1.02 6.91 -9.98
N PRO A 90 -1.15 5.69 -9.42
CA PRO A 90 -2.05 4.67 -9.97
C PRO A 90 -3.50 5.14 -9.96
N ASP A 91 -4.26 4.79 -11.00
CA ASP A 91 -5.70 5.05 -11.05
C ASP A 91 -6.48 4.13 -10.11
N LEU A 92 -6.03 2.87 -9.97
CA LEU A 92 -6.55 1.93 -8.99
C LEU A 92 -5.42 1.43 -8.08
N LEU A 93 -5.72 1.38 -6.80
CA LEU A 93 -4.90 0.80 -5.76
C LEU A 93 -5.56 -0.50 -5.29
N VAL A 94 -4.86 -1.62 -5.46
CA VAL A 94 -5.34 -2.96 -5.15
C VAL A 94 -4.68 -3.43 -3.86
N GLU A 95 -5.43 -3.49 -2.78
CA GLU A 95 -5.03 -4.08 -1.51
C GLU A 95 -5.23 -5.60 -1.58
N TRP A 96 -4.16 -6.35 -1.42
CA TRP A 96 -4.21 -7.81 -1.37
C TRP A 96 -4.68 -8.32 -0.01
N ASN A 97 -5.30 -9.50 -0.01
CA ASN A 97 -5.66 -10.16 1.23
C ASN A 97 -4.40 -10.67 1.93
N ASP A 98 -4.16 -10.22 3.15
CA ASP A 98 -2.98 -10.50 3.96
C ASP A 98 -3.15 -11.69 4.94
N GLU A 99 -4.33 -12.29 5.00
CA GLU A 99 -4.57 -13.48 5.83
C GLU A 99 -3.68 -14.66 5.42
N ARG A 100 -3.29 -14.71 4.15
CA ARG A 100 -2.34 -15.67 3.62
C ARG A 100 -1.30 -14.92 2.80
N ILE A 101 -0.05 -15.05 3.18
CA ILE A 101 1.06 -14.50 2.38
C ILE A 101 1.10 -15.28 1.06
N LEU A 102 0.68 -14.65 -0.04
CA LEU A 102 0.63 -15.26 -1.35
C LEU A 102 2.03 -15.70 -1.79
N GLY A 103 2.23 -17.02 -1.90
CA GLY A 103 3.51 -17.62 -2.32
C GLY A 103 4.63 -17.48 -1.31
N SER A 104 4.34 -17.19 -0.02
CA SER A 104 5.35 -17.33 1.03
C SER A 104 5.45 -18.78 1.44
N LEU A 105 6.54 -19.37 1.08
CA LEU A 105 6.85 -20.70 1.56
C LEU A 105 8.31 -20.71 1.92
N GLY A 106 8.64 -21.52 2.91
CA GLY A 106 9.90 -21.55 3.59
C GLY A 106 11.12 -21.22 2.72
N VAL A 107 12.11 -20.65 3.32
CA VAL A 107 13.37 -20.24 2.67
C VAL A 107 13.87 -21.36 1.75
N GLY A 108 13.93 -21.08 0.44
CA GLY A 108 14.56 -21.96 -0.53
C GLY A 108 13.67 -22.98 -1.24
N ASP A 109 12.36 -23.04 -0.96
CA ASP A 109 11.47 -23.98 -1.64
C ASP A 109 10.70 -23.34 -2.81
N VAL A 110 11.31 -23.35 -3.98
CA VAL A 110 10.73 -22.83 -5.24
C VAL A 110 9.44 -23.58 -5.65
N LYS A 111 9.27 -24.84 -5.21
CA LYS A 111 8.08 -25.65 -5.56
C LYS A 111 6.79 -25.09 -4.98
N ASN A 112 6.89 -24.35 -3.92
CA ASN A 112 5.77 -23.78 -3.20
C ASN A 112 5.47 -22.32 -3.59
N SER A 113 6.25 -21.73 -4.47
CA SER A 113 6.00 -20.39 -5.00
C SER A 113 4.89 -20.35 -6.07
N ARG A 114 4.29 -21.49 -6.41
CA ARG A 114 3.17 -21.54 -7.33
C ARG A 114 1.96 -20.85 -6.76
N LEU A 115 1.39 -19.98 -7.56
CA LEU A 115 0.17 -19.25 -7.28
C LEU A 115 -0.86 -19.65 -8.33
N ARG A 116 -2.01 -20.13 -7.89
CA ARG A 116 -3.15 -20.40 -8.78
C ARG A 116 -4.29 -19.47 -8.40
N MET A 117 -4.76 -18.70 -9.35
CA MET A 117 -5.88 -17.81 -9.17
C MET A 117 -6.99 -18.14 -10.16
N ALA A 118 -8.22 -17.87 -9.79
CA ALA A 118 -9.37 -18.11 -10.65
C ALA A 118 -10.44 -17.04 -10.50
N SER A 119 -11.14 -16.77 -11.59
CA SER A 119 -12.45 -16.10 -11.58
C SER A 119 -13.23 -16.57 -12.82
N GLU A 120 -14.53 -16.30 -12.84
CA GLU A 120 -15.38 -16.62 -14.00
C GLU A 120 -14.86 -15.99 -15.30
N LYS A 121 -14.26 -14.80 -15.21
CA LYS A 121 -13.81 -14.05 -16.37
C LYS A 121 -12.47 -14.53 -16.94
N ILE A 122 -11.53 -14.92 -16.09
CA ILE A 122 -10.18 -15.30 -16.52
C ILE A 122 -9.92 -16.80 -16.52
N GLY A 123 -10.87 -17.60 -15.99
CA GLY A 123 -10.64 -19.04 -15.75
C GLY A 123 -9.56 -19.24 -14.68
N ILE A 124 -8.81 -20.32 -14.79
CA ILE A 124 -7.69 -20.64 -13.91
C ILE A 124 -6.41 -20.09 -14.52
N VAL A 125 -5.69 -19.27 -13.76
CA VAL A 125 -4.38 -18.74 -14.14
C VAL A 125 -3.34 -19.22 -13.13
N GLU A 126 -2.24 -19.75 -13.64
CA GLU A 126 -1.12 -20.19 -12.81
C GLU A 126 0.08 -19.25 -13.01
N GLY A 127 0.79 -18.99 -11.94
CA GLY A 127 2.00 -18.19 -11.93
C GLY A 127 2.98 -18.66 -10.88
N VAL A 128 4.16 -18.09 -10.91
CA VAL A 128 5.20 -18.32 -9.91
C VAL A 128 5.54 -16.99 -9.27
N ASN A 129 5.43 -16.91 -7.93
CA ASN A 129 5.97 -15.77 -7.20
C ASN A 129 7.49 -15.95 -7.09
N THR A 130 8.24 -15.16 -7.85
CA THR A 130 9.70 -15.18 -7.84
C THR A 130 10.31 -14.54 -6.57
N TYR A 131 9.49 -13.84 -5.80
CA TYR A 131 9.88 -13.25 -4.52
C TYR A 131 9.49 -14.16 -3.36
N CYS A 132 10.15 -15.33 -3.24
CA CYS A 132 9.97 -16.21 -2.09
C CYS A 132 10.52 -15.53 -0.84
N ARG A 133 9.66 -14.88 -0.06
CA ARG A 133 10.00 -14.22 1.20
C ARG A 133 9.44 -15.02 2.37
N THR A 134 10.17 -15.01 3.49
CA THR A 134 9.70 -15.57 4.77
C THR A 134 8.78 -14.62 5.53
N GLY A 135 8.64 -13.39 5.05
CA GLY A 135 7.79 -12.36 5.63
C GLY A 135 7.48 -11.27 4.62
N ASP A 136 6.47 -10.47 4.90
CA ASP A 136 6.08 -9.33 4.09
C ASP A 136 5.72 -8.14 4.98
N HIS A 137 5.55 -6.97 4.35
CA HIS A 137 5.11 -5.77 5.04
C HIS A 137 3.70 -5.93 5.60
N ARG A 138 3.50 -5.43 6.81
CA ARG A 138 2.20 -5.34 7.47
C ARG A 138 1.85 -3.87 7.69
N PRO A 139 0.55 -3.50 7.65
CA PRO A 139 0.10 -2.15 7.98
C PRO A 139 0.47 -1.77 9.42
N GLU A 140 0.37 -2.72 10.35
CA GLU A 140 0.74 -2.54 11.74
C GLU A 140 2.18 -2.98 11.96
N GLY A 141 2.96 -2.09 12.58
CA GLY A 141 4.30 -2.34 13.10
C GLY A 141 4.34 -2.23 14.62
N PHE A 142 5.52 -2.17 15.16
CA PHE A 142 5.75 -1.81 16.56
C PHE A 142 6.83 -0.74 16.66
N PHE A 143 6.84 0.01 17.74
CA PHE A 143 7.95 0.89 18.06
C PHE A 143 8.40 0.71 19.51
N ILE A 144 9.65 1.07 19.78
CA ILE A 144 10.23 1.11 21.11
C ILE A 144 10.85 2.50 21.30
N ALA A 145 10.52 3.14 22.41
CA ALA A 145 11.13 4.40 22.83
C ALA A 145 11.99 4.14 24.06
N VAL A 146 13.24 4.60 24.03
CA VAL A 146 14.20 4.50 25.13
C VAL A 146 14.94 5.83 25.25
N GLY A 147 15.10 6.33 26.45
CA GLY A 147 15.87 7.54 26.69
C GLY A 147 15.59 8.18 28.04
N PRO A 148 16.31 9.28 28.37
CA PRO A 148 16.07 10.03 29.58
C PRO A 148 14.63 10.55 29.64
N GLY A 149 13.96 10.28 30.74
CA GLY A 149 12.57 10.67 30.93
C GLY A 149 11.52 9.72 30.37
N ILE A 150 11.90 8.69 29.61
CA ILE A 150 10.97 7.66 29.14
C ILE A 150 10.83 6.60 30.24
N ASN A 151 9.65 6.49 30.80
CA ASN A 151 9.35 5.49 31.83
C ASN A 151 9.14 4.12 31.18
N ALA A 152 9.52 3.05 31.87
CA ALA A 152 9.15 1.71 31.47
C ALA A 152 7.61 1.55 31.50
N GLY A 153 7.06 0.99 30.47
CA GLY A 153 5.62 0.80 30.33
C GLY A 153 5.21 0.37 28.94
N HIS A 154 3.93 0.26 28.72
CA HIS A 154 3.31 -0.08 27.43
C HIS A 154 2.34 1.01 27.03
N MET A 155 2.21 1.24 25.73
CA MET A 155 1.23 2.17 25.18
C MET A 155 0.08 1.36 24.58
N ASP A 156 -1.11 1.52 25.15
CA ASP A 156 -2.28 0.69 24.81
C ASP A 156 -3.09 1.23 23.60
N ARG A 157 -2.51 2.14 22.82
CA ARG A 157 -3.15 2.67 21.62
C ARG A 157 -2.27 2.53 20.39
N ILE A 158 -2.90 2.44 19.23
CA ILE A 158 -2.25 2.53 17.94
C ILE A 158 -1.93 4.00 17.66
N ILE A 159 -0.70 4.26 17.20
CA ILE A 159 -0.23 5.55 16.73
C ILE A 159 0.05 5.49 15.24
N SER A 160 -0.13 6.60 14.55
CA SER A 160 0.24 6.73 13.15
C SER A 160 1.75 6.92 13.00
N ILE A 161 2.32 6.37 11.92
CA ILE A 161 3.71 6.69 11.56
C ILE A 161 3.92 8.19 11.32
N MET A 162 2.89 8.91 10.92
CA MET A 162 2.91 10.36 10.73
C MET A 162 3.05 11.14 12.03
N ASP A 163 2.73 10.52 13.18
CA ASP A 163 2.81 11.16 14.50
C ASP A 163 4.26 11.33 14.98
N PHE A 164 5.21 10.59 14.42
CA PHE A 164 6.61 10.67 14.84
C PHE A 164 7.28 12.00 14.47
N ALA A 165 7.05 12.51 13.27
CA ALA A 165 7.65 13.76 12.82
C ALA A 165 7.26 14.94 13.74
N PRO A 166 5.99 15.25 13.99
CA PRO A 166 5.59 16.31 14.91
C PRO A 166 6.00 16.02 16.36
N THR A 167 6.13 14.76 16.77
CA THR A 167 6.66 14.41 18.10
C THR A 167 8.11 14.83 18.26
N PHE A 168 8.97 14.46 17.28
CA PHE A 168 10.39 14.79 17.34
C PHE A 168 10.65 16.28 17.20
N THR A 169 9.97 16.97 16.29
CA THR A 169 10.12 18.43 16.16
C THR A 169 9.71 19.15 17.44
N ASN A 170 8.64 18.71 18.10
CA ASN A 170 8.21 19.27 19.39
C ASN A 170 9.27 19.04 20.49
N LEU A 171 9.91 17.87 20.56
CA LEU A 171 11.00 17.59 21.52
C LEU A 171 12.20 18.52 21.32
N PHE A 172 12.46 18.96 20.08
CA PHE A 172 13.49 19.94 19.74
C PHE A 172 13.03 21.39 19.83
N GLY A 173 11.76 21.66 20.18
CA GLY A 173 11.20 23.02 20.26
C GLY A 173 10.97 23.64 18.88
N VAL A 174 10.79 22.84 17.85
CA VAL A 174 10.52 23.27 16.46
C VAL A 174 9.04 23.07 16.16
N GLU A 175 8.37 24.10 15.66
CA GLU A 175 6.98 23.98 15.19
C GLU A 175 6.91 23.31 13.82
N MET A 176 5.88 22.49 13.63
CA MET A 176 5.57 21.81 12.36
C MET A 176 4.05 21.92 12.09
N PRO A 177 3.59 23.13 11.67
CA PRO A 177 2.15 23.42 11.55
C PRO A 177 1.45 22.60 10.47
N ASP A 178 2.17 22.21 9.40
CA ASP A 178 1.61 21.49 8.25
C ASP A 178 1.77 19.96 8.36
N ALA A 179 1.94 19.43 9.58
CA ALA A 179 2.03 17.98 9.78
C ALA A 179 0.66 17.31 9.66
N ASP A 180 0.59 16.21 8.89
CA ASP A 180 -0.62 15.37 8.80
C ASP A 180 -0.88 14.55 10.08
N GLY A 181 0.16 14.35 10.91
CA GLY A 181 0.09 13.63 12.19
C GLY A 181 -0.01 14.57 13.39
N HIS A 182 -0.21 13.97 14.56
CA HIS A 182 -0.27 14.66 15.84
C HIS A 182 0.84 14.19 16.77
N PRO A 183 1.44 15.09 17.59
CA PRO A 183 2.46 14.67 18.56
C PRO A 183 1.97 13.56 19.49
N ILE A 184 2.83 12.61 19.80
CA ILE A 184 2.57 11.55 20.78
C ILE A 184 2.71 12.17 22.17
N ILE A 185 1.58 12.60 22.73
CA ILE A 185 1.52 13.39 23.96
C ILE A 185 2.15 12.65 25.14
N GLU A 186 1.98 11.33 25.22
CA GLU A 186 2.54 10.51 26.30
C GLU A 186 4.07 10.65 26.36
N ILE A 187 4.74 10.63 25.21
CA ILE A 187 6.21 10.82 25.14
C ILE A 187 6.58 12.23 25.56
N LEU A 188 5.88 13.23 25.04
CA LEU A 188 6.17 14.63 25.36
C LEU A 188 6.01 14.94 26.85
N GLU A 189 4.94 14.44 27.47
CA GLU A 189 4.71 14.63 28.90
C GLU A 189 5.76 13.95 29.77
N MET A 190 6.17 12.71 29.43
CA MET A 190 7.22 12.03 30.17
C MET A 190 8.53 12.82 30.15
N VAL A 191 8.96 13.27 28.97
CA VAL A 191 10.20 14.04 28.80
C VAL A 191 10.10 15.41 29.53
N ARG A 192 8.95 16.09 29.46
CA ARG A 192 8.73 17.35 30.18
C ARG A 192 8.88 17.17 31.68
N ARG A 193 8.21 16.20 32.28
CA ARG A 193 8.29 15.89 33.74
C ARG A 193 9.73 15.54 34.17
N PHE A 194 10.49 14.88 33.30
CA PHE A 194 11.90 14.58 33.57
C PHE A 194 12.74 15.85 33.62
N LYS A 195 12.58 16.77 32.65
CA LYS A 195 13.30 18.06 32.62
C LYS A 195 12.98 18.92 33.84
N GLU A 196 11.71 18.99 34.27
CA GLU A 196 11.28 19.75 35.46
C GLU A 196 11.92 19.22 36.75
N ARG A 197 12.08 17.89 36.89
CA ARG A 197 12.77 17.29 38.06
C ARG A 197 14.27 17.50 38.09
N GLY A 198 14.91 17.57 36.92
CA GLY A 198 16.36 17.78 36.82
C GLY A 198 16.78 19.24 36.97
N SER A 199 15.82 20.20 37.05
CA SER A 199 16.06 21.62 37.21
C SER A 199 15.88 22.10 38.68
N GLN A 200 15.58 21.18 39.61
CA GLN A 200 15.55 21.37 41.03
C GLN A 200 16.81 20.79 41.69
#